data_659d78e4aed61f0d5511724148c193c6
#
_entry.id   659d78e4aed61f0d5511724148c193c6
#
_cell.length_a   1.000
_cell.length_b   1.000
_cell.length_c   1.000
_cell.angle_alpha   90.00
_cell.angle_beta   90.00
_cell.angle_gamma   90.00
#
_symmetry.space_group_name_H-M   'P 1'
#
loop_
_entity.id
_entity.type
_entity.pdbx_description
1 polymer ?
#
loop_
_entity_poly.entity_id
_entity_poly.type
_entity_poly.pdbx_seq_one_letter_code
_entity_poly.pdbx_strand_id
1 'polypeptide(L)'
;MRTIIAGGHGQIALRLAALMGKDAVGLVRNPGHVADVEAAGGSALVCDLEHAPVDEVAALLAGARAAVFAAGAGPNSGAARKDTVDRGAAVLLAEACERAGVRRIVQISSMGAGSPPDLSRGEVWAAYITAKTAAEDDLRGRDLDWTILRPGRLTDTGGTGSVLLEPSVPGGSVPRADVAAVVAELLRTGAGVGDVLELISGPTPIQEACARYTH
;
A
#
# COMPACT_ATOMS: atom_id res chain seq x y z
N MET A 1 9.65 -13.13 -6.63
CA MET A 1 10.31 -12.10 -5.77
C MET A 1 9.53 -11.99 -4.47
N ARG A 2 10.03 -12.56 -3.35
CA ARG A 2 9.30 -12.55 -2.08
C ARG A 2 8.99 -11.12 -1.65
N THR A 3 7.70 -10.82 -1.46
CA THR A 3 7.20 -9.48 -1.11
C THR A 3 6.31 -9.59 0.12
N ILE A 4 6.60 -8.80 1.15
CA ILE A 4 5.78 -8.73 2.37
C ILE A 4 4.70 -7.66 2.17
N ILE A 5 3.44 -8.02 2.43
CA ILE A 5 2.27 -7.15 2.25
C ILE A 5 1.62 -6.90 3.61
N ALA A 6 1.83 -5.72 4.19
CA ALA A 6 1.13 -5.28 5.38
C ALA A 6 -0.35 -5.05 5.07
N GLY A 7 -1.24 -5.59 5.90
CA GLY A 7 -2.69 -5.60 5.62
C GLY A 7 -3.09 -6.70 4.62
N GLY A 8 -2.46 -7.87 4.72
CA GLY A 8 -2.55 -9.00 3.78
C GLY A 8 -3.97 -9.50 3.46
N HIS A 9 -4.95 -9.30 4.35
CA HIS A 9 -6.36 -9.65 4.10
C HIS A 9 -7.17 -8.49 3.47
N GLY A 10 -6.54 -7.33 3.22
CA GLY A 10 -7.20 -6.22 2.56
C GLY A 10 -7.59 -6.54 1.11
N GLN A 11 -8.65 -5.91 0.60
CA GLN A 11 -9.17 -6.19 -0.74
C GLN A 11 -8.15 -5.97 -1.87
N ILE A 12 -7.23 -5.01 -1.74
CA ILE A 12 -6.13 -4.82 -2.70
C ILE A 12 -5.06 -5.88 -2.49
N ALA A 13 -4.73 -6.19 -1.24
CA ALA A 13 -3.70 -7.18 -0.89
C ALA A 13 -4.05 -8.60 -1.40
N LEU A 14 -5.31 -9.04 -1.27
CA LEU A 14 -5.76 -10.33 -1.80
C LEU A 14 -5.66 -10.39 -3.34
N ARG A 15 -5.99 -9.30 -4.03
CA ARG A 15 -5.81 -9.21 -5.49
C ARG A 15 -4.34 -9.20 -5.89
N LEU A 16 -3.50 -8.54 -5.10
CA LEU A 16 -2.05 -8.54 -5.30
C LEU A 16 -1.48 -9.96 -5.07
N ALA A 17 -1.94 -10.66 -4.03
CA ALA A 17 -1.59 -12.06 -3.78
C ALA A 17 -1.97 -12.96 -4.96
N ALA A 18 -3.15 -12.78 -5.55
CA ALA A 18 -3.57 -13.53 -6.73
C ALA A 18 -2.67 -13.27 -7.96
N LEU A 19 -2.15 -12.05 -8.13
CA LEU A 19 -1.24 -11.70 -9.23
C LEU A 19 0.18 -12.23 -9.01
N MET A 20 0.67 -12.23 -7.77
CA MET A 20 2.06 -12.57 -7.43
C MET A 20 2.24 -14.04 -7.02
N GLY A 21 1.15 -14.73 -6.69
CA GLY A 21 1.19 -16.12 -6.24
C GLY A 21 2.05 -16.30 -4.98
N LYS A 22 2.84 -17.36 -4.94
CA LYS A 22 3.71 -17.74 -3.82
C LYS A 22 4.77 -16.67 -3.43
N ASP A 23 4.98 -15.68 -4.26
CA ASP A 23 5.87 -14.57 -3.94
C ASP A 23 5.24 -13.55 -2.98
N ALA A 24 3.91 -13.54 -2.85
CA ALA A 24 3.19 -12.67 -1.92
C ALA A 24 3.10 -13.32 -0.53
N VAL A 25 3.50 -12.57 0.50
CA VAL A 25 3.37 -12.97 1.91
C VAL A 25 2.60 -11.88 2.65
N GLY A 26 1.33 -12.16 2.96
CA GLY A 26 0.46 -11.23 3.68
C GLY A 26 0.73 -11.23 5.19
N LEU A 27 0.94 -10.06 5.79
CA LEU A 27 0.87 -9.92 7.25
C LEU A 27 -0.60 -9.71 7.64
N VAL A 28 -1.13 -10.61 8.45
CA VAL A 28 -2.52 -10.59 8.92
C VAL A 28 -2.57 -10.52 10.44
N ARG A 29 -3.43 -9.65 10.99
CA ARG A 29 -3.62 -9.55 12.45
C ARG A 29 -4.42 -10.72 13.01
N ASN A 30 -5.46 -11.15 12.28
CA ASN A 30 -6.34 -12.23 12.70
C ASN A 30 -5.89 -13.55 12.06
N PRO A 31 -5.54 -14.59 12.85
CA PRO A 31 -5.19 -15.92 12.32
C PRO A 31 -6.25 -16.52 11.41
N GLY A 32 -7.53 -16.21 11.64
CA GLY A 32 -8.64 -16.67 10.79
C GLY A 32 -8.58 -16.17 9.33
N HIS A 33 -7.75 -15.18 9.04
CA HIS A 33 -7.56 -14.65 7.69
C HIS A 33 -6.45 -15.35 6.88
N VAL A 34 -5.71 -16.26 7.49
CA VAL A 34 -4.63 -17.00 6.81
C VAL A 34 -5.16 -17.76 5.60
N ALA A 35 -6.25 -18.53 5.80
CA ALA A 35 -6.85 -19.33 4.74
C ALA A 35 -7.31 -18.50 3.52
N ASP A 36 -7.78 -17.26 3.73
CA ASP A 36 -8.22 -16.39 2.64
C ASP A 36 -7.03 -15.90 1.79
N VAL A 37 -5.89 -15.60 2.43
CA VAL A 37 -4.65 -15.21 1.72
C VAL A 37 -4.09 -16.40 0.94
N GLU A 38 -4.11 -17.60 1.52
CA GLU A 38 -3.68 -18.83 0.86
C GLU A 38 -4.59 -19.19 -0.32
N ALA A 39 -5.92 -19.07 -0.15
CA ALA A 39 -6.88 -19.25 -1.24
C ALA A 39 -6.68 -18.22 -2.37
N ALA A 40 -6.19 -17.02 -2.08
CA ALA A 40 -5.79 -16.06 -3.09
C ALA A 40 -4.43 -16.37 -3.77
N GLY A 41 -3.75 -17.45 -3.37
CA GLY A 41 -2.50 -17.92 -4.00
C GLY A 41 -1.22 -17.44 -3.32
N GLY A 42 -1.30 -16.61 -2.28
CA GLY A 42 -0.16 -16.18 -1.46
C GLY A 42 0.12 -17.09 -0.28
N SER A 43 0.90 -16.60 0.66
CA SER A 43 1.05 -17.16 2.01
C SER A 43 0.82 -16.07 3.05
N ALA A 44 0.59 -16.44 4.32
CA ALA A 44 0.33 -15.46 5.36
C ALA A 44 1.19 -15.72 6.60
N LEU A 45 1.54 -14.63 7.29
CA LEU A 45 2.15 -14.62 8.60
C LEU A 45 1.27 -13.79 9.54
N VAL A 46 1.06 -14.28 10.76
CA VAL A 46 0.26 -13.56 11.77
C VAL A 46 1.15 -12.53 12.44
N CYS A 47 0.75 -11.26 12.34
CA CYS A 47 1.44 -10.13 12.98
C CYS A 47 0.46 -8.98 13.19
N ASP A 48 0.38 -8.46 14.41
CA ASP A 48 -0.39 -7.25 14.71
C ASP A 48 0.51 -6.01 14.65
N LEU A 49 0.51 -5.34 13.51
CA LEU A 49 1.31 -4.14 13.27
C LEU A 49 0.92 -2.93 14.14
N GLU A 50 -0.18 -2.97 14.89
CA GLU A 50 -0.51 -1.92 15.86
C GLU A 50 0.28 -2.09 17.16
N HIS A 51 0.80 -3.29 17.47
CA HIS A 51 1.41 -3.61 18.78
C HIS A 51 2.76 -4.32 18.66
N ALA A 52 3.11 -4.86 17.48
CA ALA A 52 4.36 -5.59 17.28
C ALA A 52 5.59 -4.67 17.48
N PRO A 53 6.63 -5.14 18.15
CA PRO A 53 7.90 -4.43 18.18
C PRO A 53 8.56 -4.48 16.79
N VAL A 54 9.35 -3.46 16.45
CA VAL A 54 9.97 -3.33 15.13
C VAL A 54 10.89 -4.51 14.81
N ASP A 55 11.59 -5.08 15.79
CA ASP A 55 12.50 -6.22 15.59
C ASP A 55 11.73 -7.50 15.19
N GLU A 56 10.53 -7.70 15.69
CA GLU A 56 9.64 -8.79 15.26
C GLU A 56 9.23 -8.60 13.79
N VAL A 57 8.80 -7.40 13.41
CA VAL A 57 8.42 -7.11 12.02
C VAL A 57 9.63 -7.23 11.10
N ALA A 58 10.81 -6.76 11.49
CA ALA A 58 12.05 -6.89 10.72
C ALA A 58 12.42 -8.35 10.50
N ALA A 59 12.25 -9.22 11.52
CA ALA A 59 12.48 -10.66 11.36
C ALA A 59 11.53 -11.30 10.33
N LEU A 60 10.26 -10.86 10.25
CA LEU A 60 9.31 -11.32 9.23
C LEU A 60 9.70 -10.86 7.81
N LEU A 61 10.38 -9.73 7.70
CA LEU A 61 10.90 -9.20 6.43
C LEU A 61 12.17 -9.92 5.94
N ALA A 62 12.81 -10.74 6.77
CA ALA A 62 14.07 -11.40 6.41
C ALA A 62 13.94 -12.17 5.08
N GLY A 63 14.87 -11.89 4.14
CA GLY A 63 14.89 -12.50 2.80
C GLY A 63 13.81 -11.99 1.83
N ALA A 64 13.02 -11.01 2.23
CA ALA A 64 12.13 -10.31 1.30
C ALA A 64 12.94 -9.34 0.42
N ARG A 65 12.45 -9.10 -0.80
CA ARG A 65 13.02 -8.13 -1.74
C ARG A 65 12.25 -6.82 -1.79
N ALA A 66 11.00 -6.85 -1.33
CA ALA A 66 10.17 -5.67 -1.27
C ALA A 66 9.12 -5.78 -0.17
N ALA A 67 8.57 -4.63 0.21
CA ALA A 67 7.41 -4.53 1.07
C ALA A 67 6.30 -3.68 0.41
N VAL A 68 5.06 -3.97 0.76
CA VAL A 68 3.89 -3.16 0.36
C VAL A 68 3.10 -2.81 1.60
N PHE A 69 2.85 -1.53 1.82
CA PHE A 69 1.89 -1.10 2.82
C PHE A 69 0.51 -0.94 2.18
N ALA A 70 -0.37 -1.92 2.43
CA ALA A 70 -1.75 -1.96 1.97
C ALA A 70 -2.76 -1.98 3.13
N ALA A 71 -2.28 -1.73 4.37
CA ALA A 71 -3.13 -1.68 5.55
C ALA A 71 -3.87 -0.34 5.66
N GLY A 72 -4.99 -0.39 6.34
CA GLY A 72 -5.78 0.77 6.73
C GLY A 72 -6.80 0.38 7.80
N ALA A 73 -7.18 1.33 8.63
CA ALA A 73 -8.10 1.08 9.75
C ALA A 73 -9.52 0.69 9.33
N GLY A 74 -9.84 0.79 8.03
CA GLY A 74 -11.17 0.50 7.49
C GLY A 74 -12.17 1.64 7.66
N PRO A 75 -13.30 1.59 6.93
CA PRO A 75 -14.26 2.71 6.86
C PRO A 75 -15.01 2.98 8.18
N ASN A 76 -15.21 1.97 9.01
CA ASN A 76 -15.97 2.06 10.25
C ASN A 76 -15.09 2.26 11.51
N SER A 77 -13.82 2.57 11.34
CA SER A 77 -12.91 2.88 12.45
C SER A 77 -12.98 4.35 12.83
N GLY A 78 -12.89 4.66 14.14
CA GLY A 78 -12.81 6.04 14.61
C GLY A 78 -11.46 6.70 14.26
N ALA A 79 -11.37 8.02 14.52
CA ALA A 79 -10.18 8.83 14.23
C ALA A 79 -8.89 8.27 14.88
N ALA A 80 -8.98 7.79 16.11
CA ALA A 80 -7.83 7.21 16.83
C ALA A 80 -7.18 6.05 16.06
N ARG A 81 -7.98 5.16 15.45
CA ARG A 81 -7.43 4.06 14.65
C ARG A 81 -6.85 4.49 13.31
N LYS A 82 -7.19 5.68 12.81
CA LYS A 82 -6.50 6.24 11.65
C LYS A 82 -5.04 6.54 12.00
N ASP A 83 -4.78 7.06 13.18
CA ASP A 83 -3.42 7.31 13.62
C ASP A 83 -2.63 6.02 13.87
N THR A 84 -3.18 5.05 14.60
CA THR A 84 -2.43 3.82 14.96
C THR A 84 -2.18 2.91 13.75
N VAL A 85 -3.13 2.80 12.82
CA VAL A 85 -3.01 1.90 11.65
C VAL A 85 -2.48 2.64 10.44
N ASP A 86 -3.16 3.74 10.01
CA ASP A 86 -2.81 4.38 8.73
C ASP A 86 -1.47 5.13 8.80
N ARG A 87 -1.06 5.61 9.99
CA ARG A 87 0.27 6.19 10.23
C ARG A 87 1.19 5.21 10.98
N GLY A 88 0.84 4.79 12.20
CA GLY A 88 1.74 4.04 13.08
C GLY A 88 2.25 2.74 12.46
N ALA A 89 1.36 1.90 11.88
CA ALA A 89 1.78 0.67 11.24
C ALA A 89 2.57 0.91 9.93
N ALA A 90 2.34 2.03 9.23
CA ALA A 90 3.12 2.39 8.05
C ALA A 90 4.57 2.77 8.44
N VAL A 91 4.74 3.61 9.45
CA VAL A 91 6.04 3.99 10.03
C VAL A 91 6.78 2.76 10.53
N LEU A 92 6.10 1.87 11.28
CA LEU A 92 6.67 0.63 11.77
C LEU A 92 7.19 -0.27 10.64
N LEU A 93 6.41 -0.44 9.56
CA LEU A 93 6.83 -1.24 8.41
C LEU A 93 8.07 -0.63 7.74
N ALA A 94 8.10 0.69 7.54
CA ALA A 94 9.22 1.38 6.93
C ALA A 94 10.50 1.24 7.78
N GLU A 95 10.41 1.41 9.11
CA GLU A 95 11.53 1.20 10.03
C GLU A 95 12.01 -0.26 10.01
N ALA A 96 11.08 -1.22 10.00
CA ALA A 96 11.41 -2.63 9.89
C ALA A 96 12.09 -2.97 8.56
N CYS A 97 11.72 -2.30 7.46
CA CYS A 97 12.39 -2.43 6.17
C CYS A 97 13.86 -1.99 6.25
N GLU A 98 14.15 -0.84 6.86
CA GLU A 98 15.54 -0.37 7.07
C GLU A 98 16.34 -1.37 7.88
N ARG A 99 15.81 -1.87 9.01
CA ARG A 99 16.47 -2.86 9.88
C ARG A 99 16.73 -4.19 9.18
N ALA A 100 15.82 -4.63 8.33
CA ALA A 100 15.93 -5.89 7.58
C ALA A 100 16.75 -5.76 6.28
N GLY A 101 17.14 -4.55 5.88
CA GLY A 101 17.82 -4.29 4.61
C GLY A 101 16.91 -4.45 3.38
N VAL A 102 15.61 -4.32 3.55
CA VAL A 102 14.61 -4.38 2.47
C VAL A 102 14.37 -2.97 1.95
N ARG A 103 15.12 -2.57 0.93
CA ARG A 103 15.08 -1.18 0.44
C ARG A 103 13.78 -0.82 -0.28
N ARG A 104 13.23 -1.74 -1.11
CA ARG A 104 12.06 -1.46 -1.96
C ARG A 104 10.75 -1.50 -1.18
N ILE A 105 10.03 -0.38 -1.13
CA ILE A 105 8.71 -0.30 -0.49
C ILE A 105 7.72 0.47 -1.38
N VAL A 106 6.49 -0.04 -1.49
CA VAL A 106 5.36 0.66 -2.11
C VAL A 106 4.31 0.94 -1.04
N GLN A 107 4.01 2.20 -0.79
CA GLN A 107 2.96 2.61 0.15
C GLN A 107 1.69 2.99 -0.59
N ILE A 108 0.59 2.28 -0.33
CA ILE A 108 -0.74 2.67 -0.81
C ILE A 108 -1.30 3.72 0.15
N SER A 109 -1.35 4.94 -0.35
CA SER A 109 -1.89 6.11 0.33
C SER A 109 -3.31 6.44 -0.19
N SER A 110 -3.63 7.70 -0.37
CA SER A 110 -4.92 8.18 -0.87
C SER A 110 -4.78 9.53 -1.53
N MET A 111 -5.53 9.80 -2.58
CA MET A 111 -5.72 11.16 -3.07
C MET A 111 -6.20 12.07 -1.96
N GLY A 112 -5.64 13.28 -1.90
CA GLY A 112 -5.84 14.26 -0.83
C GLY A 112 -4.76 14.25 0.25
N ALA A 113 -3.95 13.18 0.38
CA ALA A 113 -2.76 13.21 1.23
C ALA A 113 -1.73 14.22 0.68
N GLY A 114 -0.94 14.82 1.58
CA GLY A 114 0.01 15.88 1.23
C GLY A 114 -0.62 17.28 1.08
N SER A 115 -1.94 17.41 1.33
CA SER A 115 -2.66 18.68 1.35
C SER A 115 -3.47 18.83 2.65
N PRO A 116 -3.80 20.06 3.07
CA PRO A 116 -4.71 20.26 4.19
C PRO A 116 -6.02 19.49 3.99
N PRO A 117 -6.51 18.74 5.01
CA PRO A 117 -7.72 17.96 4.87
C PRO A 117 -8.95 18.85 4.70
N ASP A 118 -9.86 18.44 3.82
CA ASP A 118 -11.17 19.07 3.68
C ASP A 118 -12.06 18.75 4.88
N LEU A 119 -12.20 19.72 5.79
CA LEU A 119 -12.97 19.56 7.02
C LEU A 119 -14.48 19.39 6.78
N SER A 120 -14.99 19.82 5.62
CA SER A 120 -16.41 19.63 5.25
C SER A 120 -16.79 18.15 5.10
N ARG A 121 -15.81 17.26 4.90
CA ARG A 121 -15.97 15.81 4.82
C ARG A 121 -16.01 15.09 6.18
N GLY A 122 -15.91 15.85 7.27
CA GLY A 122 -16.01 15.38 8.64
C GLY A 122 -14.66 14.99 9.27
N GLU A 123 -14.67 14.90 10.60
CA GLU A 123 -13.46 14.67 11.43
C GLU A 123 -12.72 13.37 11.12
N VAL A 124 -13.46 12.28 10.87
CA VAL A 124 -12.86 10.96 10.56
C VAL A 124 -12.10 11.01 9.23
N TRP A 125 -12.63 11.74 8.23
CA TRP A 125 -11.92 11.96 6.98
C TRP A 125 -10.68 12.83 7.18
N ALA A 126 -10.80 13.90 7.94
CA ALA A 126 -9.66 14.77 8.26
C ALA A 126 -8.55 13.99 8.97
N ALA A 127 -8.88 13.19 9.99
CA ALA A 127 -7.93 12.32 10.69
C ALA A 127 -7.28 11.30 9.74
N TYR A 128 -8.04 10.74 8.80
CA TYR A 128 -7.52 9.80 7.80
C TYR A 128 -6.48 10.46 6.89
N ILE A 129 -6.79 11.62 6.31
CA ILE A 129 -5.86 12.34 5.42
C ILE A 129 -4.62 12.82 6.19
N THR A 130 -4.79 13.31 7.42
CA THR A 130 -3.67 13.69 8.29
C THR A 130 -2.75 12.49 8.57
N ALA A 131 -3.30 11.34 8.90
CA ALA A 131 -2.52 10.12 9.15
C ALA A 131 -1.78 9.65 7.90
N LYS A 132 -2.43 9.66 6.73
CA LYS A 132 -1.79 9.31 5.44
C LYS A 132 -0.66 10.29 5.10
N THR A 133 -0.89 11.60 5.26
CA THR A 133 0.15 12.62 5.02
C THR A 133 1.35 12.39 5.93
N ALA A 134 1.14 12.20 7.23
CA ALA A 134 2.24 11.98 8.18
C ALA A 134 3.02 10.69 7.89
N ALA A 135 2.34 9.61 7.42
CA ALA A 135 3.00 8.38 6.99
C ALA A 135 3.83 8.57 5.71
N GLU A 136 3.36 9.39 4.76
CA GLU A 136 4.13 9.74 3.57
C GLU A 136 5.36 10.58 3.90
N ASP A 137 5.22 11.56 4.79
CA ASP A 137 6.32 12.45 5.20
C ASP A 137 7.43 11.68 5.91
N ASP A 138 7.05 10.72 6.78
CA ASP A 138 8.01 9.80 7.42
C ASP A 138 8.75 8.96 6.37
N LEU A 139 8.01 8.34 5.44
CA LEU A 139 8.59 7.47 4.42
C LEU A 139 9.57 8.23 3.50
N ARG A 140 9.26 9.46 3.12
CA ARG A 140 10.12 10.32 2.29
C ARG A 140 11.44 10.67 2.97
N GLY A 141 11.46 10.72 4.31
CA GLY A 141 12.66 11.00 5.09
C GLY A 141 13.61 9.82 5.24
N ARG A 142 13.24 8.63 4.76
CA ARG A 142 14.01 7.39 4.95
C ARG A 142 14.88 7.05 3.74
N ASP A 143 16.01 6.39 4.00
CA ASP A 143 16.89 5.85 2.93
C ASP A 143 16.33 4.53 2.39
N LEU A 144 15.16 4.62 1.71
CA LEU A 144 14.47 3.51 1.08
C LEU A 144 14.14 3.84 -0.38
N ASP A 145 14.03 2.81 -1.20
CA ASP A 145 13.58 2.91 -2.59
C ASP A 145 12.04 2.90 -2.61
N TRP A 146 11.47 3.99 -2.11
CA TRP A 146 10.03 4.08 -1.89
C TRP A 146 9.26 4.55 -3.13
N THR A 147 8.01 4.12 -3.22
CA THR A 147 6.97 4.71 -4.08
C THR A 147 5.72 4.96 -3.24
N ILE A 148 5.12 6.12 -3.38
CA ILE A 148 3.84 6.47 -2.76
C ILE A 148 2.77 6.50 -3.84
N LEU A 149 1.78 5.60 -3.74
CA LEU A 149 0.66 5.53 -4.67
C LEU A 149 -0.59 6.09 -4.00
N ARG A 150 -1.20 7.11 -4.60
CA ARG A 150 -2.40 7.80 -4.12
C ARG A 150 -3.61 7.47 -5.00
N PRO A 151 -4.32 6.35 -4.76
CA PRO A 151 -5.53 6.05 -5.53
C PRO A 151 -6.65 7.05 -5.26
N GLY A 152 -7.47 7.29 -6.27
CA GLY A 152 -8.77 7.93 -6.14
C GLY A 152 -9.77 7.02 -5.42
N ARG A 153 -11.07 7.29 -5.58
CA ARG A 153 -12.13 6.49 -4.95
C ARG A 153 -12.06 5.03 -5.42
N LEU A 154 -11.85 4.12 -4.50
CA LEU A 154 -11.75 2.68 -4.79
C LEU A 154 -13.13 2.09 -5.12
N THR A 155 -13.18 1.25 -6.17
CA THR A 155 -14.39 0.49 -6.56
C THR A 155 -14.10 -1.02 -6.55
N ASP A 156 -15.17 -1.81 -6.52
CA ASP A 156 -15.12 -3.28 -6.61
C ASP A 156 -15.54 -3.80 -8.00
N THR A 157 -15.62 -2.91 -8.98
CA THR A 157 -15.79 -3.30 -10.39
C THR A 157 -14.58 -4.09 -10.88
N GLY A 158 -14.75 -4.88 -11.94
CA GLY A 158 -13.64 -5.57 -12.59
C GLY A 158 -12.53 -4.60 -13.02
N GLY A 159 -11.29 -5.07 -13.00
CA GLY A 159 -10.15 -4.30 -13.50
C GLY A 159 -10.27 -4.07 -15.01
N THR A 160 -9.81 -2.91 -15.45
CA THR A 160 -9.80 -2.52 -16.87
C THR A 160 -8.45 -2.77 -17.53
N GLY A 161 -7.39 -2.92 -16.73
CA GLY A 161 -6.01 -3.00 -17.20
C GLY A 161 -5.45 -1.68 -17.73
N SER A 162 -6.20 -0.58 -17.59
CA SER A 162 -5.83 0.75 -18.06
C SER A 162 -6.10 1.83 -17.02
N VAL A 163 -5.18 2.78 -16.91
CA VAL A 163 -5.18 3.78 -15.83
C VAL A 163 -4.73 5.15 -16.34
N LEU A 164 -4.95 6.17 -15.53
CA LEU A 164 -4.21 7.42 -15.54
C LEU A 164 -3.35 7.45 -14.27
N LEU A 165 -2.03 7.42 -14.45
CA LEU A 165 -1.02 7.40 -13.40
C LEU A 165 -0.08 8.58 -13.64
N GLU A 166 -0.16 9.62 -12.80
CA GLU A 166 0.59 10.86 -12.95
C GLU A 166 0.89 11.46 -11.56
N PRO A 167 1.84 12.39 -11.43
CA PRO A 167 2.08 13.10 -10.16
C PRO A 167 0.83 13.83 -9.62
N SER A 168 -0.08 14.22 -10.51
CA SER A 168 -1.39 14.81 -10.14
C SER A 168 -2.40 14.48 -11.24
N VAL A 169 -3.58 14.01 -10.84
CA VAL A 169 -4.69 13.70 -11.75
C VAL A 169 -5.98 14.38 -11.28
N PRO A 170 -6.96 14.57 -12.16
CA PRO A 170 -8.31 15.00 -11.75
C PRO A 170 -8.93 14.02 -10.74
N GLY A 171 -9.90 14.49 -9.96
CA GLY A 171 -10.66 13.61 -9.08
C GLY A 171 -11.32 12.47 -9.88
N GLY A 172 -11.27 11.24 -9.34
CA GLY A 172 -11.78 10.08 -10.05
C GLY A 172 -11.86 8.83 -9.18
N SER A 173 -12.14 7.70 -9.82
CA SER A 173 -12.21 6.39 -9.18
C SER A 173 -11.32 5.38 -9.91
N VAL A 174 -10.97 4.29 -9.23
CA VAL A 174 -10.17 3.20 -9.78
C VAL A 174 -10.60 1.87 -9.16
N PRO A 175 -10.72 0.79 -9.94
CA PRO A 175 -10.91 -0.56 -9.42
C PRO A 175 -9.74 -0.98 -8.53
N ARG A 176 -10.04 -1.64 -7.40
CA ARG A 176 -9.00 -2.25 -6.56
C ARG A 176 -8.13 -3.25 -7.31
N ALA A 177 -8.68 -3.89 -8.34
CA ALA A 177 -7.93 -4.79 -9.22
C ALA A 177 -6.84 -4.04 -10.00
N ASP A 178 -7.14 -2.85 -10.54
CA ASP A 178 -6.15 -2.05 -11.26
C ASP A 178 -5.10 -1.45 -10.31
N VAL A 179 -5.48 -1.07 -9.07
CA VAL A 179 -4.50 -0.66 -8.05
C VAL A 179 -3.52 -1.80 -7.76
N ALA A 180 -4.02 -3.03 -7.55
CA ALA A 180 -3.16 -4.19 -7.32
C ALA A 180 -2.25 -4.48 -8.53
N ALA A 181 -2.76 -4.34 -9.75
CA ALA A 181 -1.97 -4.54 -10.97
C ALA A 181 -0.88 -3.47 -11.15
N VAL A 182 -1.16 -2.21 -10.82
CA VAL A 182 -0.15 -1.13 -10.82
C VAL A 182 0.93 -1.43 -9.78
N VAL A 183 0.57 -1.81 -8.56
CA VAL A 183 1.56 -2.18 -7.51
C VAL A 183 2.43 -3.36 -7.97
N ALA A 184 1.83 -4.40 -8.55
CA ALA A 184 2.57 -5.55 -9.08
C ALA A 184 3.55 -5.13 -10.17
N GLU A 185 3.16 -4.25 -11.07
CA GLU A 185 3.99 -3.75 -12.17
C GLU A 185 5.15 -2.87 -11.67
N LEU A 186 4.89 -1.94 -10.72
CA LEU A 186 5.93 -1.12 -10.08
C LEU A 186 6.98 -1.99 -9.37
N LEU A 187 6.54 -3.07 -8.71
CA LEU A 187 7.45 -4.02 -8.05
C LEU A 187 8.25 -4.84 -9.07
N ARG A 188 7.64 -5.27 -10.17
CA ARG A 188 8.26 -6.09 -11.21
C ARG A 188 9.34 -5.33 -11.97
N THR A 189 9.10 -4.07 -12.28
CA THR A 189 9.98 -3.21 -13.10
C THR A 189 10.98 -2.41 -12.28
N GLY A 190 10.71 -2.19 -10.98
CA GLY A 190 11.45 -1.24 -10.15
C GLY A 190 11.10 0.22 -10.43
N ALA A 191 10.07 0.49 -11.24
CA ALA A 191 9.65 1.84 -11.56
C ALA A 191 9.09 2.61 -10.37
N GLY A 192 9.09 3.95 -10.45
CA GLY A 192 8.47 4.85 -9.49
C GLY A 192 9.27 5.05 -8.20
N VAL A 193 10.55 4.73 -8.16
CA VAL A 193 11.39 4.98 -6.98
C VAL A 193 11.55 6.49 -6.78
N GLY A 194 11.18 6.97 -5.58
CA GLY A 194 11.19 8.39 -5.25
C GLY A 194 9.98 9.18 -5.75
N ASP A 195 8.98 8.50 -6.35
CA ASP A 195 7.81 9.15 -6.91
C ASP A 195 6.58 9.06 -5.98
N VAL A 196 5.80 10.14 -6.01
CA VAL A 196 4.43 10.19 -5.49
C VAL A 196 3.49 10.28 -6.67
N LEU A 197 2.64 9.26 -6.85
CA LEU A 197 1.81 9.09 -8.03
C LEU A 197 0.33 8.97 -7.65
N GLU A 198 -0.50 9.80 -8.25
CA GLU A 198 -1.96 9.69 -8.17
C GLU A 198 -2.47 8.73 -9.24
N LEU A 199 -3.52 7.97 -8.91
CA LEU A 199 -4.02 6.87 -9.72
C LEU A 199 -5.55 6.89 -9.83
N ILE A 200 -6.06 6.96 -11.04
CA ILE A 200 -7.48 6.75 -11.38
C ILE A 200 -7.62 5.88 -12.61
N SER A 201 -8.84 5.43 -12.93
CA SER A 201 -9.13 4.82 -14.23
C SER A 201 -8.79 5.77 -15.36
N GLY A 202 -8.23 5.25 -16.44
CA GLY A 202 -7.80 6.05 -17.58
C GLY A 202 -7.55 5.19 -18.83
N PRO A 203 -7.07 5.79 -19.91
CA PRO A 203 -6.94 5.09 -21.20
C PRO A 203 -5.61 4.36 -21.37
N THR A 204 -4.60 4.60 -20.51
CA THR A 204 -3.24 4.09 -20.72
C THR A 204 -3.08 2.68 -20.13
N PRO A 205 -2.63 1.69 -20.89
CA PRO A 205 -2.29 0.37 -20.35
C PRO A 205 -1.33 0.47 -19.15
N ILE A 206 -1.55 -0.34 -18.12
CA ILE A 206 -0.79 -0.26 -16.85
C ILE A 206 0.72 -0.35 -17.08
N GLN A 207 1.18 -1.27 -17.95
CA GLN A 207 2.60 -1.43 -18.24
C GLN A 207 3.19 -0.14 -18.85
N GLU A 208 2.48 0.49 -19.76
CA GLU A 208 2.91 1.75 -20.39
C GLU A 208 2.89 2.91 -19.38
N ALA A 209 1.85 2.99 -18.55
CA ALA A 209 1.75 4.01 -17.52
C ALA A 209 2.92 3.92 -16.51
N CYS A 210 3.25 2.71 -16.04
CA CYS A 210 4.37 2.50 -15.11
C CYS A 210 5.73 2.72 -15.77
N ALA A 211 5.90 2.36 -17.05
CA ALA A 211 7.19 2.49 -17.75
C ALA A 211 7.68 3.95 -17.85
N ARG A 212 6.79 4.94 -17.75
CA ARG A 212 7.14 6.37 -17.73
C ARG A 212 7.98 6.77 -16.51
N TYR A 213 7.98 5.97 -15.44
CA TYR A 213 8.67 6.20 -14.17
C TYR A 213 9.87 5.27 -13.95
N THR A 214 10.41 4.71 -15.03
CA THR A 214 11.67 3.94 -15.00
C THR A 214 12.83 4.93 -15.15
N HIS A 215 13.56 5.19 -14.07
CA HIS A 215 14.69 6.12 -14.00
C HIS A 215 16.03 5.38 -14.16
#